data_199a1ab97975da606fb5aef3ab6a210c
#
_entry.id   199a1ab97975da606fb5aef3ab6a210c
#
_cell.length_a   1.000
_cell.length_b   1.000
_cell.length_c   1.000
_cell.angle_alpha   90.00
_cell.angle_beta   90.00
_cell.angle_gamma   90.00
#
_symmetry.space_group_name_H-M   'P 1'
#
loop_
_entity.id
_entity.type
_entity.pdbx_description
1 polymer ?
#
loop_
_entity_poly.entity_id
_entity_poly.type
_entity_poly.pdbx_seq_one_letter_code
_entity_poly.pdbx_strand_id
1 'polypeptide(L)'
;RKREKGRYEITRVPARVIDTARRLNRWAPVAEQYERITFELSRMHPDGLADASLIAPGHPLLHAVIEATIDDLGPTLKQGTVLVDRRTKQTDAPMLMFSVEQRIENTADDADTVSHHFDYPLLEQDGTVTVSAAPPYLDYDRPDSTETEAVAEIAGSDWARQNHEKLVRSWAYREGLQPRMDEIKTRLDIETARTRAQVKDRLLAEINHWDREHNRLEALERGGTVGRLRAETALVRARQLDERLSHRLEQLDEATNLVAVPAVIRGAALVIPSTLLATDAEPEAQTFARH
;
A
#
# COMPACT_ATOMS: atom_id res chain seq x y z
N ARG A 1 28.22 -5.97 -2.31
CA ARG A 1 29.18 -7.06 -1.97
C ARG A 1 28.80 -7.65 -0.62
N LYS A 2 28.87 -8.98 -0.46
CA LYS A 2 28.63 -9.64 0.83
C LYS A 2 29.86 -9.47 1.73
N ARG A 3 29.66 -9.03 2.97
CA ARG A 3 30.72 -8.93 3.98
C ARG A 3 30.67 -10.12 4.94
N GLU A 4 29.63 -10.18 5.78
CA GLU A 4 29.40 -11.23 6.78
C GLU A 4 28.01 -11.85 6.53
N LYS A 5 27.66 -12.90 7.25
CA LYS A 5 26.34 -13.54 7.09
C LYS A 5 25.20 -12.52 7.34
N GLY A 6 24.40 -12.23 6.29
CA GLY A 6 23.28 -11.29 6.34
C GLY A 6 23.67 -9.81 6.41
N ARG A 7 24.96 -9.49 6.17
CA ARG A 7 25.46 -8.10 6.14
C ARG A 7 26.19 -7.86 4.81
N TYR A 8 26.02 -6.67 4.27
CA TYR A 8 26.47 -6.34 2.93
C TYR A 8 27.16 -4.98 2.91
N GLU A 9 27.96 -4.76 1.90
CA GLU A 9 28.58 -3.48 1.57
C GLU A 9 27.99 -2.98 0.26
N ILE A 10 27.68 -1.68 0.21
CA ILE A 10 27.39 -0.96 -1.03
C ILE A 10 28.62 -0.09 -1.32
N THR A 11 29.45 -0.53 -2.25
CA THR A 11 30.67 0.17 -2.63
C THR A 11 30.41 1.46 -3.38
N ARG A 12 29.27 1.54 -4.07
CA ARG A 12 28.83 2.73 -4.78
C ARG A 12 27.32 2.68 -4.99
N VAL A 13 26.64 3.75 -4.60
CA VAL A 13 25.25 3.99 -4.96
C VAL A 13 25.21 4.64 -6.34
N PRO A 14 24.43 4.14 -7.31
CA PRO A 14 24.31 4.74 -8.62
C PRO A 14 23.86 6.21 -8.54
N ALA A 15 24.45 7.08 -9.38
CA ALA A 15 24.13 8.51 -9.41
C ALA A 15 22.62 8.76 -9.56
N ARG A 16 21.97 7.96 -10.39
CA ARG A 16 20.51 8.02 -10.57
C ARG A 16 19.72 7.85 -9.27
N VAL A 17 20.11 6.89 -8.42
CA VAL A 17 19.44 6.67 -7.12
C VAL A 17 19.67 7.89 -6.21
N ILE A 18 20.88 8.47 -6.23
CA ILE A 18 21.20 9.69 -5.47
C ILE A 18 20.35 10.88 -5.97
N ASP A 19 20.19 11.03 -7.28
CA ASP A 19 19.39 12.10 -7.86
C ASP A 19 17.90 11.93 -7.56
N THR A 20 17.40 10.69 -7.60
CA THR A 20 16.04 10.36 -7.16
C THR A 20 15.85 10.69 -5.68
N ALA A 21 16.80 10.31 -4.82
CA ALA A 21 16.74 10.64 -3.39
C ALA A 21 16.67 12.16 -3.15
N ARG A 22 17.46 12.94 -3.85
CA ARG A 22 17.45 14.43 -3.77
C ARG A 22 16.11 15.01 -4.20
N ARG A 23 15.48 14.42 -5.22
CA ARG A 23 14.16 14.85 -5.71
C ARG A 23 13.07 14.57 -4.69
N LEU A 24 13.10 13.39 -4.05
CA LEU A 24 12.10 12.94 -3.08
C LEU A 24 12.20 13.69 -1.74
N ASN A 25 13.40 13.80 -1.20
CA ASN A 25 13.60 14.46 0.09
C ASN A 25 15.00 15.07 0.22
N ARG A 26 15.08 16.39 0.18
CA ARG A 26 16.35 17.12 0.34
C ARG A 26 16.95 17.00 1.75
N TRP A 27 16.15 16.65 2.76
CA TRP A 27 16.55 16.60 4.15
C TRP A 27 17.03 15.22 4.62
N ALA A 28 16.85 14.19 3.79
CA ALA A 28 17.28 12.82 4.08
C ALA A 28 18.30 12.36 3.02
N PRO A 29 19.58 12.78 3.13
CA PRO A 29 20.58 12.47 2.13
C PRO A 29 20.89 10.97 2.10
N VAL A 30 21.03 10.43 0.90
CA VAL A 30 21.56 9.09 0.65
C VAL A 30 23.07 9.18 0.47
N ALA A 31 23.80 8.34 1.20
CA ALA A 31 25.26 8.28 1.08
C ALA A 31 25.68 7.66 -0.25
N GLU A 32 26.85 8.05 -0.77
CA GLU A 32 27.41 7.49 -1.99
C GLU A 32 27.89 6.04 -1.83
N GLN A 33 28.13 5.62 -0.59
CA GLN A 33 28.57 4.27 -0.22
C GLN A 33 28.10 3.91 1.19
N TYR A 34 27.96 2.63 1.46
CA TYR A 34 27.62 2.09 2.78
C TYR A 34 28.57 0.94 3.10
N GLU A 35 29.40 1.09 4.12
CA GLU A 35 30.36 0.07 4.49
C GLU A 35 29.68 -1.21 5.00
N ARG A 36 28.58 -1.07 5.75
CA ARG A 36 27.80 -2.18 6.28
C ARG A 36 26.32 -1.84 6.30
N ILE A 37 25.55 -2.67 5.64
CA ILE A 37 24.09 -2.65 5.69
C ILE A 37 23.56 -4.02 6.08
N THR A 38 22.35 -4.05 6.60
CA THR A 38 21.58 -5.26 6.86
C THR A 38 20.12 -5.03 6.61
N PHE A 39 19.37 -6.11 6.33
CA PHE A 39 17.91 -6.12 6.23
C PHE A 39 17.23 -6.76 7.45
N GLU A 40 18.04 -7.19 8.44
CA GLU A 40 17.59 -7.85 9.66
C GLU A 40 17.95 -7.00 10.89
N LEU A 41 16.95 -6.63 11.70
CA LEU A 41 17.14 -5.80 12.89
C LEU A 41 18.16 -6.42 13.88
N SER A 42 18.12 -7.74 14.05
CA SER A 42 19.02 -8.48 14.94
C SER A 42 20.50 -8.41 14.54
N ARG A 43 20.80 -7.92 13.35
CA ARG A 43 22.16 -7.83 12.80
C ARG A 43 22.70 -6.41 12.74
N MET A 44 21.98 -5.43 13.29
CA MET A 44 22.46 -4.06 13.34
C MET A 44 23.67 -3.92 14.26
N HIS A 45 23.59 -4.50 15.46
CA HIS A 45 24.55 -4.35 16.54
C HIS A 45 25.02 -5.73 17.05
N PRO A 46 25.77 -6.50 16.26
CA PRO A 46 26.25 -7.80 16.71
C PRO A 46 27.47 -7.64 17.64
N ASP A 47 27.58 -8.51 18.62
CA ASP A 47 28.73 -8.53 19.56
C ASP A 47 30.05 -8.69 18.79
N GLY A 48 31.03 -7.84 19.11
CA GLY A 48 32.40 -7.90 18.58
C GLY A 48 32.55 -7.47 17.10
N LEU A 49 31.51 -6.97 16.47
CA LEU A 49 31.56 -6.47 15.09
C LEU A 49 31.07 -5.01 15.03
N ALA A 50 31.52 -4.28 14.01
CA ALA A 50 31.06 -2.91 13.80
C ALA A 50 29.57 -2.88 13.39
N ASP A 51 28.87 -1.80 13.75
CA ASP A 51 27.44 -1.59 13.47
C ASP A 51 27.14 -1.58 11.98
N ALA A 52 25.91 -1.98 11.62
CA ALA A 52 25.39 -1.91 10.27
C ALA A 52 24.14 -1.04 10.19
N SER A 53 23.99 -0.29 9.10
CA SER A 53 22.78 0.45 8.82
C SER A 53 21.64 -0.52 8.43
N LEU A 54 20.49 -0.41 9.09
CA LEU A 54 19.30 -1.17 8.73
C LEU A 54 18.64 -0.55 7.50
N ILE A 55 18.51 -1.31 6.43
CA ILE A 55 17.74 -0.92 5.26
C ILE A 55 16.35 -1.55 5.38
N ALA A 56 15.42 -0.77 5.91
CA ALA A 56 14.03 -1.16 6.16
C ALA A 56 13.07 -0.11 5.59
N PRO A 57 11.74 -0.37 5.55
CA PRO A 57 10.76 0.65 5.19
C PRO A 57 10.98 1.95 5.96
N GLY A 58 11.00 3.08 5.24
CA GLY A 58 11.36 4.40 5.77
C GLY A 58 12.83 4.80 5.60
N HIS A 59 13.73 3.87 5.23
CA HIS A 59 15.12 4.23 4.96
C HIS A 59 15.25 4.97 3.61
N PRO A 60 15.90 6.16 3.55
CA PRO A 60 15.97 6.99 2.33
C PRO A 60 16.53 6.26 1.11
N LEU A 61 17.55 5.43 1.29
CA LEU A 61 18.12 4.64 0.19
C LEU A 61 17.09 3.65 -0.38
N LEU A 62 16.34 2.94 0.47
CA LEU A 62 15.33 1.99 0.00
C LEU A 62 14.24 2.71 -0.80
N HIS A 63 13.75 3.84 -0.28
CA HIS A 63 12.75 4.65 -0.97
C HIS A 63 13.26 5.13 -2.35
N ALA A 64 14.48 5.66 -2.40
CA ALA A 64 15.07 6.12 -3.66
C ALA A 64 15.28 4.99 -4.68
N VAL A 65 15.65 3.79 -4.23
CA VAL A 65 15.80 2.62 -5.12
C VAL A 65 14.45 2.18 -5.66
N ILE A 66 13.42 2.13 -4.83
CA ILE A 66 12.05 1.78 -5.26
C ILE A 66 11.58 2.77 -6.32
N GLU A 67 11.65 4.07 -6.05
CA GLU A 67 11.22 5.11 -6.99
C GLU A 67 12.01 5.09 -8.30
N ALA A 68 13.34 4.95 -8.23
CA ALA A 68 14.15 4.82 -9.43
C ALA A 68 13.78 3.58 -10.27
N THR A 69 13.40 2.49 -9.61
CA THR A 69 12.93 1.27 -10.27
C THR A 69 11.56 1.46 -10.91
N ILE A 70 10.64 2.15 -10.22
CA ILE A 70 9.30 2.48 -10.76
C ILE A 70 9.43 3.41 -11.97
N ASP A 71 10.31 4.41 -11.91
CA ASP A 71 10.57 5.30 -13.03
C ASP A 71 11.10 4.56 -14.27
N ASP A 72 11.94 3.52 -14.07
CA ASP A 72 12.49 2.71 -15.15
C ASP A 72 11.48 1.74 -15.77
N LEU A 73 10.80 1.00 -14.92
CA LEU A 73 9.99 -0.14 -15.34
C LEU A 73 8.52 0.23 -15.57
N GLY A 74 8.06 1.34 -14.98
CA GLY A 74 6.68 1.78 -15.10
C GLY A 74 6.18 1.92 -16.53
N PRO A 75 6.92 2.51 -17.47
CA PRO A 75 6.52 2.57 -18.88
C PRO A 75 6.37 1.19 -19.53
N THR A 76 7.23 0.22 -19.14
CA THR A 76 7.18 -1.16 -19.65
C THR A 76 5.93 -1.89 -19.16
N LEU A 77 5.53 -1.69 -17.90
CA LEU A 77 4.31 -2.29 -17.36
C LEU A 77 3.04 -1.86 -18.11
N LYS A 78 3.03 -0.64 -18.65
CA LYS A 78 1.89 -0.12 -19.45
C LYS A 78 1.77 -0.77 -20.81
N GLN A 79 2.82 -1.42 -21.31
CA GLN A 79 2.77 -2.12 -22.61
C GLN A 79 2.07 -3.47 -22.51
N GLY A 80 1.88 -3.99 -21.30
CA GLY A 80 1.39 -5.34 -21.07
C GLY A 80 2.45 -6.40 -21.35
N THR A 81 2.09 -7.65 -21.13
CA THR A 81 2.94 -8.81 -21.41
C THR A 81 2.09 -10.04 -21.68
N VAL A 82 2.73 -11.10 -22.19
CA VAL A 82 2.11 -12.43 -22.27
C VAL A 82 2.83 -13.35 -21.31
N LEU A 83 2.06 -14.13 -20.57
CA LEU A 83 2.51 -15.12 -19.60
C LEU A 83 1.89 -16.48 -19.94
N VAL A 84 2.55 -17.56 -19.59
CA VAL A 84 2.08 -18.92 -19.81
C VAL A 84 1.85 -19.61 -18.47
N ASP A 85 0.64 -20.12 -18.28
CA ASP A 85 0.32 -20.99 -17.16
C ASP A 85 0.63 -22.45 -17.51
N ARG A 86 1.73 -22.96 -16.95
CA ARG A 86 2.17 -24.35 -17.15
C ARG A 86 1.71 -25.30 -16.03
N ARG A 87 1.05 -24.78 -15.00
CA ARG A 87 0.70 -25.53 -13.79
C ARG A 87 -0.76 -25.94 -13.76
N THR A 88 -1.63 -25.07 -14.26
CA THR A 88 -3.08 -25.24 -14.11
C THR A 88 -3.65 -25.98 -15.30
N LYS A 89 -4.24 -27.15 -15.03
CA LYS A 89 -5.08 -27.87 -16.00
C LYS A 89 -6.56 -27.46 -15.90
N GLN A 90 -6.85 -26.38 -15.16
CA GLN A 90 -8.21 -26.01 -14.80
C GLN A 90 -8.92 -25.12 -15.83
N THR A 91 -8.17 -24.39 -16.65
CA THR A 91 -8.73 -23.50 -17.68
C THR A 91 -8.15 -23.86 -19.03
N ASP A 92 -9.02 -24.15 -19.99
CA ASP A 92 -8.66 -24.36 -21.40
C ASP A 92 -8.78 -23.09 -22.23
N ALA A 93 -8.93 -21.92 -21.59
CA ALA A 93 -9.12 -20.64 -22.25
C ALA A 93 -8.11 -19.60 -21.74
N PRO A 94 -7.65 -18.67 -22.60
CA PRO A 94 -6.81 -17.57 -22.15
C PRO A 94 -7.57 -16.60 -21.24
N MET A 95 -6.84 -15.97 -20.30
CA MET A 95 -7.37 -14.99 -19.35
C MET A 95 -6.57 -13.69 -19.44
N LEU A 96 -7.19 -12.58 -19.07
CA LEU A 96 -6.49 -11.31 -18.86
C LEU A 96 -6.29 -11.07 -17.36
N MET A 97 -5.07 -11.00 -16.93
CA MET A 97 -4.69 -10.60 -15.58
C MET A 97 -4.46 -9.09 -15.55
N PHE A 98 -5.00 -8.43 -14.54
CA PHE A 98 -4.74 -7.01 -14.30
C PHE A 98 -4.05 -6.83 -12.94
N SER A 99 -3.19 -5.83 -12.84
CA SER A 99 -2.68 -5.33 -11.56
C SER A 99 -3.43 -4.05 -11.24
N VAL A 100 -4.27 -4.10 -10.21
CA VAL A 100 -5.15 -2.99 -9.83
C VAL A 100 -4.73 -2.46 -8.46
N GLU A 101 -4.32 -1.20 -8.44
CA GLU A 101 -4.02 -0.47 -7.22
C GLU A 101 -5.27 0.19 -6.68
N GLN A 102 -5.53 0.00 -5.39
CA GLN A 102 -6.65 0.59 -4.67
C GLN A 102 -6.13 1.30 -3.42
N ARG A 103 -6.67 2.50 -3.17
CA ARG A 103 -6.36 3.29 -1.98
C ARG A 103 -7.63 3.78 -1.31
N ILE A 104 -7.60 3.78 0.01
CA ILE A 104 -8.62 4.38 0.85
C ILE A 104 -7.90 5.44 1.69
N GLU A 105 -8.40 6.66 1.65
CA GLU A 105 -7.85 7.80 2.36
C GLU A 105 -8.90 8.32 3.35
N ASN A 106 -8.46 9.02 4.39
CA ASN A 106 -9.38 9.77 5.25
C ASN A 106 -9.51 11.22 4.75
N THR A 107 -10.45 11.98 5.33
CA THR A 107 -10.68 13.38 4.97
C THR A 107 -9.97 14.37 5.91
N ALA A 108 -9.00 13.93 6.71
CA ALA A 108 -8.20 14.80 7.54
C ALA A 108 -7.36 15.78 6.68
N ASP A 109 -6.96 16.91 7.26
CA ASP A 109 -6.22 17.98 6.57
C ASP A 109 -4.97 17.48 5.82
N ASP A 110 -4.28 16.47 6.39
CA ASP A 110 -3.17 15.75 5.74
C ASP A 110 -3.66 14.38 5.27
N ALA A 111 -4.59 14.32 4.31
CA ALA A 111 -5.24 13.12 3.81
C ALA A 111 -4.37 11.86 3.92
N ASP A 112 -4.50 11.14 5.04
CA ASP A 112 -3.68 9.95 5.31
C ASP A 112 -4.22 8.75 4.54
N THR A 113 -3.34 8.00 3.91
CA THR A 113 -3.68 6.72 3.30
C THR A 113 -3.95 5.68 4.40
N VAL A 114 -5.21 5.37 4.60
CA VAL A 114 -5.68 4.38 5.59
C VAL A 114 -5.46 2.95 5.10
N SER A 115 -5.61 2.72 3.79
CA SER A 115 -5.35 1.42 3.17
C SER A 115 -4.79 1.61 1.76
N HIS A 116 -3.75 0.84 1.45
CA HIS A 116 -3.15 0.74 0.13
C HIS A 116 -3.02 -0.74 -0.22
N HIS A 117 -3.66 -1.15 -1.31
CA HIS A 117 -3.77 -2.55 -1.67
C HIS A 117 -3.64 -2.77 -3.18
N PHE A 118 -3.13 -3.96 -3.54
CA PHE A 118 -3.08 -4.44 -4.91
C PHE A 118 -3.91 -5.70 -5.03
N ASP A 119 -4.83 -5.71 -5.99
CA ASP A 119 -5.57 -6.89 -6.41
C ASP A 119 -5.11 -7.35 -7.80
N TYR A 120 -5.22 -8.65 -8.04
CA TYR A 120 -4.85 -9.27 -9.30
C TYR A 120 -6.06 -10.00 -9.88
N PRO A 121 -7.07 -9.26 -10.39
CA PRO A 121 -8.22 -9.87 -11.04
C PRO A 121 -7.81 -10.56 -12.34
N LEU A 122 -8.35 -11.76 -12.53
CA LEU A 122 -8.26 -12.57 -13.73
C LEU A 122 -9.62 -12.50 -14.42
N LEU A 123 -9.63 -11.94 -15.62
CA LEU A 123 -10.83 -11.82 -16.44
C LEU A 123 -10.87 -12.97 -17.47
N GLU A 124 -11.92 -13.73 -17.44
CA GLU A 124 -12.22 -14.80 -18.40
C GLU A 124 -12.96 -14.26 -19.64
N GLN A 125 -13.02 -15.06 -20.70
CA GLN A 125 -13.64 -14.64 -21.96
C GLN A 125 -15.15 -14.40 -21.86
N ASP A 126 -15.82 -15.07 -20.94
CA ASP A 126 -17.26 -14.90 -20.65
C ASP A 126 -17.56 -13.65 -19.81
N GLY A 127 -16.54 -12.91 -19.39
CA GLY A 127 -16.65 -11.73 -18.53
C GLY A 127 -16.61 -12.02 -17.04
N THR A 128 -16.44 -13.27 -16.63
CA THR A 128 -16.23 -13.65 -15.23
C THR A 128 -14.90 -13.10 -14.74
N VAL A 129 -14.90 -12.54 -13.52
CA VAL A 129 -13.69 -12.04 -12.87
C VAL A 129 -13.45 -12.83 -11.59
N THR A 130 -12.30 -13.49 -11.52
CA THR A 130 -11.81 -14.19 -10.34
C THR A 130 -10.62 -13.45 -9.74
N VAL A 131 -10.29 -13.68 -8.47
CA VAL A 131 -9.17 -13.01 -7.79
C VAL A 131 -8.24 -14.04 -7.21
N SER A 132 -6.97 -13.87 -7.45
CA SER A 132 -5.95 -14.64 -6.75
C SER A 132 -5.62 -14.01 -5.39
N ALA A 133 -5.54 -14.85 -4.35
CA ALA A 133 -5.14 -14.41 -3.01
C ALA A 133 -3.66 -13.98 -2.92
N ALA A 134 -2.85 -14.36 -3.89
CA ALA A 134 -1.43 -14.02 -4.00
C ALA A 134 -1.13 -13.51 -5.42
N PRO A 135 -0.02 -12.78 -5.63
CA PRO A 135 0.38 -12.33 -6.96
C PRO A 135 0.58 -13.52 -7.92
N PRO A 136 -0.35 -13.81 -8.84
CA PRO A 136 -0.31 -15.04 -9.65
C PRO A 136 0.82 -15.01 -10.69
N TYR A 137 1.31 -13.83 -11.06
CA TYR A 137 2.39 -13.68 -12.04
C TYR A 137 3.72 -14.37 -11.63
N LEU A 138 3.88 -14.66 -10.33
CA LEU A 138 5.05 -15.42 -9.83
C LEU A 138 4.99 -16.92 -10.19
N ASP A 139 3.81 -17.40 -10.54
CA ASP A 139 3.54 -18.79 -10.88
C ASP A 139 3.50 -19.04 -12.39
N TYR A 140 3.60 -17.99 -13.19
CA TYR A 140 3.55 -18.06 -14.65
C TYR A 140 4.94 -17.92 -15.26
N ASP A 141 5.13 -18.61 -16.39
CA ASP A 141 6.36 -18.57 -17.16
C ASP A 141 6.28 -17.59 -18.33
N ARG A 142 7.42 -17.34 -18.96
CA ARG A 142 7.47 -16.65 -20.24
C ARG A 142 7.17 -17.64 -21.37
N PRO A 143 6.57 -17.18 -22.48
CA PRO A 143 6.47 -18.02 -23.66
C PRO A 143 7.86 -18.45 -24.17
N ASP A 144 7.95 -19.68 -24.64
CA ASP A 144 9.14 -20.18 -25.32
C ASP A 144 9.21 -19.67 -26.77
N SER A 145 10.39 -19.70 -27.38
CA SER A 145 10.58 -19.25 -28.76
C SER A 145 9.76 -20.08 -29.79
N THR A 146 9.46 -21.32 -29.48
CA THR A 146 8.63 -22.22 -30.29
C THR A 146 7.16 -21.93 -30.21
N GLU A 147 6.71 -21.20 -29.19
CA GLU A 147 5.31 -20.84 -28.92
C GLU A 147 4.91 -19.49 -29.52
N THR A 148 5.86 -18.78 -30.16
CA THR A 148 5.67 -17.39 -30.62
C THR A 148 4.48 -17.21 -31.58
N GLU A 149 4.26 -18.14 -32.50
CA GLU A 149 3.17 -18.06 -33.49
C GLU A 149 1.80 -18.24 -32.83
N ALA A 150 1.64 -19.28 -32.02
CA ALA A 150 0.40 -19.52 -31.26
C ALA A 150 0.07 -18.37 -30.29
N VAL A 151 1.10 -17.85 -29.61
CA VAL A 151 0.97 -16.66 -28.74
C VAL A 151 0.51 -15.45 -29.52
N ALA A 152 1.08 -15.20 -30.71
CA ALA A 152 0.70 -14.07 -31.57
C ALA A 152 -0.74 -14.16 -32.05
N GLU A 153 -1.21 -15.36 -32.40
CA GLU A 153 -2.59 -15.61 -32.79
C GLU A 153 -3.57 -15.31 -31.67
N ILE A 154 -3.34 -15.85 -30.47
CA ILE A 154 -4.21 -15.64 -29.30
C ILE A 154 -4.19 -14.17 -28.87
N ALA A 155 -3.02 -13.53 -28.82
CA ALA A 155 -2.91 -12.11 -28.48
C ALA A 155 -3.52 -11.19 -29.55
N GLY A 156 -3.63 -11.69 -30.78
CA GLY A 156 -4.27 -11.03 -31.91
C GLY A 156 -5.80 -11.11 -31.90
N SER A 157 -6.39 -11.94 -31.04
CA SER A 157 -7.84 -12.12 -31.00
C SER A 157 -8.58 -10.83 -30.62
N ASP A 158 -9.82 -10.66 -31.12
CA ASP A 158 -10.64 -9.50 -30.85
C ASP A 158 -10.89 -9.29 -29.36
N TRP A 159 -11.09 -10.40 -28.62
CA TRP A 159 -11.29 -10.35 -27.18
C TRP A 159 -10.03 -9.84 -26.44
N ALA A 160 -8.85 -10.33 -26.77
CA ALA A 160 -7.60 -9.90 -26.09
C ALA A 160 -7.28 -8.41 -26.36
N ARG A 161 -7.71 -7.88 -27.50
CA ARG A 161 -7.52 -6.47 -27.90
C ARG A 161 -8.62 -5.53 -27.42
N GLN A 162 -9.73 -6.08 -26.96
CA GLN A 162 -10.84 -5.27 -26.47
C GLN A 162 -10.45 -4.50 -25.21
N ASN A 163 -11.01 -3.30 -25.04
CA ASN A 163 -10.80 -2.52 -23.81
C ASN A 163 -11.70 -3.03 -22.69
N HIS A 164 -11.10 -3.76 -21.76
CA HIS A 164 -11.77 -4.30 -20.57
C HIS A 164 -11.66 -3.40 -19.33
N GLU A 165 -11.04 -2.23 -19.45
CA GLU A 165 -10.74 -1.35 -18.32
C GLU A 165 -11.98 -0.99 -17.49
N LYS A 166 -13.09 -0.66 -18.17
CA LYS A 166 -14.34 -0.29 -17.50
C LYS A 166 -14.90 -1.45 -16.64
N LEU A 167 -14.85 -2.68 -17.17
CA LEU A 167 -15.30 -3.87 -16.46
C LEU A 167 -14.46 -4.12 -15.23
N VAL A 168 -13.14 -4.10 -15.40
CA VAL A 168 -12.18 -4.32 -14.30
C VAL A 168 -12.29 -3.25 -13.22
N ARG A 169 -12.44 -1.98 -13.58
CA ARG A 169 -12.66 -0.89 -12.62
C ARG A 169 -13.98 -1.03 -11.87
N SER A 170 -15.05 -1.44 -12.55
CA SER A 170 -16.35 -1.68 -11.92
C SER A 170 -16.28 -2.84 -10.91
N TRP A 171 -15.57 -3.89 -11.28
CA TRP A 171 -15.31 -5.02 -10.39
C TRP A 171 -14.47 -4.58 -9.18
N ALA A 172 -13.34 -3.88 -9.42
CA ALA A 172 -12.46 -3.40 -8.38
C ALA A 172 -13.20 -2.54 -7.33
N TYR A 173 -14.13 -1.71 -7.77
CA TYR A 173 -14.94 -0.91 -6.85
C TYR A 173 -15.90 -1.77 -6.02
N ARG A 174 -16.69 -2.65 -6.66
CA ARG A 174 -17.76 -3.39 -5.99
C ARG A 174 -17.26 -4.53 -5.12
N GLU A 175 -16.32 -5.32 -5.66
CA GLU A 175 -15.87 -6.57 -5.04
C GLU A 175 -14.55 -6.40 -4.27
N GLY A 176 -13.70 -5.47 -4.68
CA GLY A 176 -12.43 -5.20 -4.04
C GLY A 176 -12.53 -4.12 -2.95
N LEU A 177 -12.94 -2.92 -3.35
CA LEU A 177 -12.83 -1.72 -2.53
C LEU A 177 -13.95 -1.59 -1.49
N GLN A 178 -15.21 -1.81 -1.92
CA GLN A 178 -16.38 -1.60 -1.05
C GLN A 178 -16.37 -2.49 0.20
N PRO A 179 -16.16 -3.81 0.12
CA PRO A 179 -16.12 -4.67 1.30
C PRO A 179 -14.99 -4.28 2.26
N ARG A 180 -13.84 -3.86 1.69
CA ARG A 180 -12.68 -3.44 2.48
C ARG A 180 -12.95 -2.11 3.19
N MET A 181 -13.61 -1.17 2.53
CA MET A 181 -14.05 0.08 3.17
C MET A 181 -14.97 -0.20 4.35
N ASP A 182 -15.94 -1.08 4.20
CA ASP A 182 -16.89 -1.44 5.24
C ASP A 182 -16.19 -2.08 6.45
N GLU A 183 -15.23 -2.97 6.22
CA GLU A 183 -14.40 -3.58 7.25
C GLU A 183 -13.56 -2.53 8.00
N ILE A 184 -12.84 -1.68 7.26
CA ILE A 184 -12.01 -0.63 7.85
C ILE A 184 -12.86 0.35 8.64
N LYS A 185 -14.00 0.78 8.10
CA LYS A 185 -14.92 1.69 8.75
C LYS A 185 -15.42 1.11 10.07
N THR A 186 -15.85 -0.14 10.07
CA THR A 186 -16.32 -0.84 11.29
C THR A 186 -15.25 -0.83 12.38
N ARG A 187 -13.99 -1.13 12.02
CA ARG A 187 -12.87 -1.11 12.96
C ARG A 187 -12.60 0.30 13.49
N LEU A 188 -12.52 1.30 12.60
CA LEU A 188 -12.26 2.68 12.97
C LEU A 188 -13.37 3.28 13.85
N ASP A 189 -14.63 2.96 13.57
CA ASP A 189 -15.78 3.41 14.38
C ASP A 189 -15.66 2.91 15.83
N ILE A 190 -15.26 1.64 16.04
CA ILE A 190 -15.05 1.07 17.37
C ILE A 190 -13.87 1.76 18.10
N GLU A 191 -12.73 1.93 17.42
CA GLU A 191 -11.53 2.54 17.97
C GLU A 191 -11.79 4.02 18.31
N THR A 192 -12.45 4.73 17.41
CA THR A 192 -12.78 6.14 17.58
C THR A 192 -13.81 6.36 18.68
N ALA A 193 -14.83 5.50 18.79
CA ALA A 193 -15.80 5.58 19.88
C ALA A 193 -15.11 5.46 21.26
N ARG A 194 -14.17 4.54 21.40
CA ARG A 194 -13.37 4.39 22.63
C ARG A 194 -12.51 5.63 22.91
N THR A 195 -11.79 6.12 21.91
CA THR A 195 -10.94 7.31 22.04
C THR A 195 -11.77 8.55 22.36
N ARG A 196 -12.92 8.71 21.71
CA ARG A 196 -13.88 9.80 21.94
C ARG A 196 -14.38 9.82 23.38
N ALA A 197 -14.75 8.66 23.93
CA ALA A 197 -15.17 8.55 25.31
C ALA A 197 -14.05 8.99 26.26
N GLN A 198 -12.83 8.47 26.08
CA GLN A 198 -11.68 8.83 26.93
C GLN A 198 -11.33 10.32 26.86
N VAL A 199 -11.35 10.93 25.66
CA VAL A 199 -11.08 12.36 25.47
C VAL A 199 -12.15 13.19 26.15
N LYS A 200 -13.44 12.84 25.98
CA LYS A 200 -14.56 13.51 26.64
C LYS A 200 -14.46 13.44 28.15
N ASP A 201 -14.28 12.26 28.70
CA ASP A 201 -14.21 12.05 30.15
C ASP A 201 -13.09 12.88 30.79
N ARG A 202 -11.92 12.86 30.16
CA ARG A 202 -10.76 13.61 30.65
C ARG A 202 -10.97 15.12 30.56
N LEU A 203 -11.31 15.66 29.37
CA LEU A 203 -11.41 17.09 29.16
C LEU A 203 -12.63 17.70 29.88
N LEU A 204 -13.75 16.97 29.93
CA LEU A 204 -14.93 17.43 30.71
C LEU A 204 -14.63 17.47 32.23
N ALA A 205 -13.86 16.53 32.74
CA ALA A 205 -13.41 16.56 34.13
C ALA A 205 -12.56 17.82 34.43
N GLU A 206 -11.64 18.17 33.51
CA GLU A 206 -10.80 19.36 33.60
C GLU A 206 -11.65 20.67 33.46
N ILE A 207 -12.55 20.72 32.50
CA ILE A 207 -13.47 21.86 32.30
C ILE A 207 -14.30 22.08 33.57
N ASN A 208 -14.94 21.03 34.07
CA ASN A 208 -15.75 21.09 35.30
C ASN A 208 -14.91 21.48 36.53
N HIS A 209 -13.64 21.17 36.57
CA HIS A 209 -12.73 21.62 37.62
C HIS A 209 -12.54 23.16 37.55
N TRP A 210 -12.21 23.66 36.35
CA TRP A 210 -11.97 25.10 36.16
C TRP A 210 -13.23 25.95 36.27
N ASP A 211 -14.41 25.44 35.92
CA ASP A 211 -15.69 26.10 36.14
C ASP A 211 -16.02 26.24 37.64
N ARG A 212 -15.75 25.15 38.40
CA ARG A 212 -15.93 25.22 39.86
C ARG A 212 -14.94 26.19 40.51
N GLU A 213 -13.70 26.21 40.04
CA GLU A 213 -12.67 27.14 40.54
C GLU A 213 -13.01 28.57 40.15
N HIS A 214 -13.51 28.83 38.95
CA HIS A 214 -14.06 30.15 38.56
C HIS A 214 -15.14 30.62 39.53
N ASN A 215 -16.16 29.83 39.78
CA ASN A 215 -17.29 30.18 40.68
C ASN A 215 -16.77 30.43 42.11
N ARG A 216 -15.83 29.64 42.59
CA ARG A 216 -15.20 29.83 43.90
C ARG A 216 -14.43 31.15 44.00
N LEU A 217 -13.62 31.46 43.01
CA LEU A 217 -12.81 32.69 42.97
C LEU A 217 -13.68 33.91 42.77
N GLU A 218 -14.73 33.87 41.98
CA GLU A 218 -15.68 34.92 41.79
C GLU A 218 -16.42 35.27 43.12
N ALA A 219 -16.78 34.26 43.89
CA ALA A 219 -17.39 34.47 45.23
C ALA A 219 -16.42 35.16 46.21
N LEU A 220 -15.11 34.80 46.17
CA LEU A 220 -14.07 35.42 47.01
C LEU A 220 -13.80 36.88 46.58
N GLU A 221 -13.76 37.17 45.29
CA GLU A 221 -13.55 38.52 44.75
C GLU A 221 -14.74 39.44 45.10
N ARG A 222 -15.96 38.95 45.05
CA ARG A 222 -17.15 39.69 45.52
C ARG A 222 -17.08 39.99 47.04
N GLY A 223 -16.46 39.11 47.83
CA GLY A 223 -16.18 39.30 49.25
C GLY A 223 -15.00 40.22 49.56
N GLY A 224 -14.36 40.82 48.56
CA GLY A 224 -13.20 41.70 48.72
C GLY A 224 -11.86 41.02 48.89
N THR A 225 -11.81 39.71 48.74
CA THR A 225 -10.53 38.93 48.83
C THR A 225 -9.98 38.68 47.45
N VAL A 226 -8.82 39.27 47.13
CA VAL A 226 -8.13 39.06 45.82
C VAL A 226 -7.04 37.99 46.02
N GLY A 227 -7.23 36.81 45.40
CA GLY A 227 -6.30 35.74 45.41
C GLY A 227 -5.19 35.88 44.33
N ARG A 228 -4.21 34.97 44.35
CA ARG A 228 -3.13 34.89 43.35
C ARG A 228 -3.66 34.51 41.97
N LEU A 229 -4.73 33.75 41.87
CA LEU A 229 -5.45 33.40 40.66
C LEU A 229 -6.77 34.18 40.63
N ARG A 230 -7.10 34.76 39.47
CA ARG A 230 -8.34 35.52 39.27
C ARG A 230 -9.42 34.64 38.65
N ALA A 231 -10.69 34.92 38.96
CA ALA A 231 -11.84 34.21 38.40
C ALA A 231 -11.84 34.24 36.87
N GLU A 232 -11.51 35.37 36.26
CA GLU A 232 -11.39 35.51 34.81
C GLU A 232 -10.36 34.52 34.19
N THR A 233 -9.22 34.32 34.85
CA THR A 233 -8.19 33.39 34.37
C THR A 233 -8.69 31.93 34.37
N ALA A 234 -9.47 31.56 35.42
CA ALA A 234 -10.09 30.24 35.48
C ALA A 234 -11.11 30.00 34.35
N LEU A 235 -11.94 31.04 34.09
CA LEU A 235 -12.93 31.02 33.02
C LEU A 235 -12.27 30.90 31.63
N VAL A 236 -11.21 31.68 31.38
CA VAL A 236 -10.45 31.59 30.12
C VAL A 236 -9.88 30.18 29.93
N ARG A 237 -9.41 29.57 31.02
CA ARG A 237 -8.86 28.20 30.98
C ARG A 237 -9.92 27.15 30.66
N ALA A 238 -11.12 27.27 31.25
CA ALA A 238 -12.27 26.42 30.95
C ALA A 238 -12.65 26.51 29.46
N ARG A 239 -12.74 27.72 28.92
CA ARG A 239 -13.08 27.97 27.51
C ARG A 239 -12.02 27.38 26.55
N GLN A 240 -10.73 27.54 26.84
CA GLN A 240 -9.66 26.98 26.04
C GLN A 240 -9.71 25.44 26.02
N LEU A 241 -10.11 24.81 27.13
CA LEU A 241 -10.29 23.35 27.18
C LEU A 241 -11.50 22.88 26.39
N ASP A 242 -12.59 23.66 26.41
CA ASP A 242 -13.81 23.39 25.64
C ASP A 242 -13.56 23.51 24.14
N GLU A 243 -12.85 24.54 23.68
CA GLU A 243 -12.39 24.72 22.32
C GLU A 243 -11.49 23.53 21.88
N ARG A 244 -10.57 23.13 22.76
CA ARG A 244 -9.71 21.97 22.52
C ARG A 244 -10.50 20.66 22.41
N LEU A 245 -11.53 20.49 23.25
CA LEU A 245 -12.42 19.32 23.18
C LEU A 245 -13.14 19.30 21.84
N SER A 246 -13.76 20.41 21.44
CA SER A 246 -14.48 20.53 20.17
C SER A 246 -13.59 20.22 18.98
N HIS A 247 -12.43 20.84 18.90
CA HIS A 247 -11.45 20.59 17.84
C HIS A 247 -10.96 19.13 17.80
N ARG A 248 -10.73 18.51 18.98
CA ARG A 248 -10.30 17.09 19.03
C ARG A 248 -11.40 16.13 18.60
N LEU A 249 -12.66 16.43 18.89
CA LEU A 249 -13.80 15.64 18.43
C LEU A 249 -13.97 15.75 16.90
N GLU A 250 -13.79 16.92 16.35
CA GLU A 250 -13.81 17.18 14.91
C GLU A 250 -12.71 16.42 14.17
N GLN A 251 -11.47 16.46 14.67
CA GLN A 251 -10.36 15.66 14.13
C GLN A 251 -10.66 14.15 14.14
N LEU A 252 -11.33 13.65 15.18
CA LEU A 252 -11.72 12.24 15.26
C LEU A 252 -12.80 11.89 14.23
N ASP A 253 -13.72 12.81 13.94
CA ASP A 253 -14.73 12.62 12.90
C ASP A 253 -14.12 12.62 11.50
N GLU A 254 -13.21 13.54 11.21
CA GLU A 254 -12.47 13.60 9.94
C GLU A 254 -11.64 12.34 9.70
N ALA A 255 -10.98 11.84 10.74
CA ALA A 255 -10.17 10.62 10.67
C ALA A 255 -10.99 9.36 10.35
N THR A 256 -12.29 9.35 10.67
CA THR A 256 -13.22 8.23 10.37
C THR A 256 -13.94 8.37 9.04
N ASN A 257 -13.92 9.55 8.43
CA ASN A 257 -14.50 9.77 7.12
C ASN A 257 -13.57 9.20 6.04
N LEU A 258 -13.96 8.08 5.46
CA LEU A 258 -13.18 7.39 4.43
C LEU A 258 -13.62 7.80 3.03
N VAL A 259 -12.65 8.00 2.15
CA VAL A 259 -12.84 8.27 0.73
C VAL A 259 -12.12 7.20 -0.08
N ALA A 260 -12.85 6.61 -1.02
CA ALA A 260 -12.28 5.69 -1.99
C ALA A 260 -11.57 6.48 -3.10
N VAL A 261 -10.28 6.27 -3.26
CA VAL A 261 -9.54 6.79 -4.42
C VAL A 261 -9.86 5.91 -5.63
N PRO A 262 -10.14 6.50 -6.81
CA PRO A 262 -10.41 5.71 -8.01
C PRO A 262 -9.31 4.67 -8.27
N ALA A 263 -9.72 3.42 -8.51
CA ALA A 263 -8.80 2.32 -8.77
C ALA A 263 -7.95 2.59 -10.01
N VAL A 264 -6.65 2.33 -9.90
CA VAL A 264 -5.68 2.54 -10.98
C VAL A 264 -5.19 1.19 -11.50
N ILE A 265 -5.39 0.94 -12.79
CA ILE A 265 -4.80 -0.22 -13.45
C ILE A 265 -3.34 0.10 -13.74
N ARG A 266 -2.44 -0.62 -13.10
CA ARG A 266 -0.98 -0.43 -13.20
C ARG A 266 -0.36 -1.24 -14.33
N GLY A 267 -0.97 -2.37 -14.68
CA GLY A 267 -0.50 -3.24 -15.76
C GLY A 267 -1.52 -4.31 -16.09
N ALA A 268 -1.30 -4.98 -17.21
CA ALA A 268 -2.08 -6.12 -17.64
C ALA A 268 -1.18 -7.18 -18.28
N ALA A 269 -1.61 -8.43 -18.21
CA ALA A 269 -0.97 -9.55 -18.87
C ALA A 269 -2.02 -10.48 -19.48
N LEU A 270 -1.75 -10.98 -20.67
CA LEU A 270 -2.48 -12.09 -21.25
C LEU A 270 -1.88 -13.38 -20.69
N VAL A 271 -2.66 -14.17 -20.00
CA VAL A 271 -2.27 -15.47 -19.44
C VAL A 271 -2.82 -16.57 -20.33
N ILE A 272 -1.95 -17.36 -20.93
CA ILE A 272 -2.29 -18.43 -21.86
C ILE A 272 -2.00 -19.77 -21.19
N PRO A 273 -2.97 -20.67 -21.04
CA PRO A 273 -2.71 -22.04 -20.63
C PRO A 273 -1.77 -22.76 -21.62
N SER A 274 -0.79 -23.50 -21.10
CA SER A 274 0.17 -24.22 -21.94
C SER A 274 -0.47 -25.26 -22.86
N THR A 275 -1.68 -25.73 -22.53
CA THR A 275 -2.48 -26.64 -23.36
C THR A 275 -2.85 -26.03 -24.71
N LEU A 276 -3.00 -24.70 -24.79
CA LEU A 276 -3.30 -23.99 -26.05
C LEU A 276 -2.04 -23.71 -26.89
N LEU A 277 -0.86 -23.88 -26.32
CA LEU A 277 0.41 -23.64 -26.98
C LEU A 277 1.11 -24.94 -27.42
N ALA A 278 0.58 -26.08 -27.00
CA ALA A 278 1.05 -27.37 -27.48
C ALA A 278 0.73 -27.48 -28.96
N THR A 279 1.73 -27.27 -29.80
CA THR A 279 1.65 -27.65 -31.21
C THR A 279 1.39 -29.16 -31.26
N ASP A 280 0.39 -29.60 -32.03
CA ASP A 280 0.15 -31.02 -32.35
C ASP A 280 1.40 -31.58 -33.04
N ALA A 281 2.45 -31.83 -32.28
CA ALA A 281 3.51 -32.69 -32.71
C ALA A 281 2.92 -34.11 -32.68
N GLU A 282 2.46 -34.60 -33.81
CA GLU A 282 2.15 -36.02 -34.01
C GLU A 282 3.27 -36.84 -33.35
N PRO A 283 2.94 -37.83 -32.49
CA PRO A 283 3.95 -38.74 -32.02
C PRO A 283 4.49 -39.49 -33.22
N GLU A 284 5.72 -39.17 -33.65
CA GLU A 284 6.45 -40.02 -34.58
C GLU A 284 6.43 -41.44 -34.02
N ALA A 285 5.60 -42.26 -34.67
CA ALA A 285 5.54 -43.71 -34.41
C ALA A 285 6.94 -44.29 -34.67
N GLN A 286 7.73 -44.47 -33.61
CA GLN A 286 8.93 -45.28 -33.68
C GLN A 286 8.52 -46.71 -34.01
N THR A 287 8.49 -46.97 -35.33
CA THR A 287 8.41 -48.34 -35.86
C THR A 287 9.69 -49.05 -35.48
N PHE A 288 9.64 -49.77 -34.36
CA PHE A 288 10.69 -50.76 -34.07
C PHE A 288 10.60 -51.87 -35.09
N ALA A 289 11.40 -51.80 -36.14
CA ALA A 289 11.71 -52.96 -37.00
C ALA A 289 12.50 -53.95 -36.16
N ARG A 290 11.88 -55.08 -35.86
CA ARG A 290 12.58 -56.28 -35.40
C ARG A 290 13.35 -56.86 -36.58
N HIS A 291 14.65 -57.03 -36.44
CA HIS A 291 15.43 -58.09 -37.04
C HIS A 291 16.44 -58.63 -36.02
#